data_d1345f669cba5c5086944157e58adc04
#
_entry.id   d1345f669cba5c5086944157e58adc04
#
_cell.length_a   1.000
_cell.length_b   1.000
_cell.length_c   1.000
_cell.angle_alpha   90.00
_cell.angle_beta   90.00
_cell.angle_gamma   90.00
#
_symmetry.space_group_name_H-M   'P 1'
#
loop_
_entity.id
_entity.type
_entity.pdbx_description
1 polymer ?
#
loop_
_entity_poly.entity_id
_entity_poly.type
_entity_poly.pdbx_seq_one_letter_code
_entity_poly.pdbx_strand_id
1 'polypeptide(L)'
;MPNTIALAKEYINILDEVYKNASVTADLTSDATMMRAGANNSEILYPQLEVGGLGNYDRNSGYTSAAVKLEWKTAKFNYDRGARIEVDVMDNAESRNIAFTRAGAELQRTRVAPEADAFTFATICGFDGITMKQETFDGAEAFLAALIVAKNKMDEDEVPEEGRILYATPTLMNGVMALDTTKSREILNAFTVKKKVPQSRFYTAIDLLDGKTEGEESGHYRKGTAEYALTKDSSIVSGKTYYTKSGDKYTAVS
;
A
#
# COMPACT_ATOMS: atom_id res chain seq x y z
N MET A 1 -27.13 23.41 -22.55
CA MET A 1 -26.80 21.99 -22.31
C MET A 1 -26.73 21.73 -20.78
N PRO A 2 -27.83 21.38 -20.11
CA PRO A 2 -27.80 21.27 -18.64
C PRO A 2 -27.49 19.89 -18.10
N ASN A 3 -27.38 18.84 -18.93
CA ASN A 3 -27.32 17.47 -18.43
C ASN A 3 -25.91 16.85 -18.31
N THR A 4 -24.87 17.52 -18.75
CA THR A 4 -23.50 16.96 -18.75
C THR A 4 -22.89 16.83 -17.35
N ILE A 5 -23.24 17.70 -16.43
CA ILE A 5 -22.67 17.71 -15.07
C ILE A 5 -23.28 16.62 -14.18
N ALA A 6 -24.59 16.37 -14.31
CA ALA A 6 -25.24 15.31 -13.52
C ALA A 6 -24.82 13.91 -13.97
N LEU A 7 -24.69 13.67 -15.28
CA LEU A 7 -24.19 12.43 -15.84
C LEU A 7 -22.73 12.15 -15.45
N ALA A 8 -21.89 13.16 -15.42
CA ALA A 8 -20.51 13.01 -15.00
C ALA A 8 -20.37 12.59 -13.52
N LYS A 9 -21.22 13.12 -12.63
CA LYS A 9 -21.21 12.75 -11.21
C LYS A 9 -21.67 11.31 -10.97
N GLU A 10 -22.72 10.86 -11.67
CA GLU A 10 -23.18 9.47 -11.58
C GLU A 10 -22.11 8.50 -12.10
N TYR A 11 -21.46 8.83 -13.20
CA TYR A 11 -20.43 8.00 -13.79
C TYR A 11 -19.20 7.86 -12.88
N ILE A 12 -18.77 8.94 -12.22
CA ILE A 12 -17.67 8.92 -11.26
C ILE A 12 -17.99 8.02 -10.07
N ASN A 13 -19.21 8.10 -9.53
CA ASN A 13 -19.63 7.27 -8.40
C ASN A 13 -19.62 5.77 -8.75
N ILE A 14 -20.07 5.40 -9.96
CA ILE A 14 -20.05 4.00 -10.43
C ILE A 14 -18.61 3.51 -10.59
N LEU A 15 -17.72 4.31 -11.16
CA LEU A 15 -16.31 3.94 -11.31
C LEU A 15 -15.61 3.79 -9.96
N ASP A 16 -15.88 4.66 -9.00
CA ASP A 16 -15.32 4.57 -7.65
C ASP A 16 -15.78 3.29 -6.93
N GLU A 17 -17.05 2.90 -7.08
CA GLU A 17 -17.55 1.64 -6.55
C GLU A 17 -16.86 0.42 -7.18
N VAL A 18 -16.71 0.41 -8.50
CA VAL A 18 -15.98 -0.67 -9.20
C VAL A 18 -14.53 -0.74 -8.74
N TYR A 19 -13.87 0.39 -8.56
CA TYR A 19 -12.50 0.45 -8.04
C TYR A 19 -12.41 -0.14 -6.63
N LYS A 20 -13.22 0.32 -5.70
CA LYS A 20 -13.24 -0.15 -4.30
C LYS A 20 -13.48 -1.65 -4.21
N ASN A 21 -14.36 -2.19 -5.03
CA ASN A 21 -14.64 -3.63 -5.08
C ASN A 21 -13.50 -4.45 -5.69
N ALA A 22 -12.70 -3.88 -6.57
CA ALA A 22 -11.58 -4.56 -7.25
C ALA A 22 -10.24 -4.43 -6.51
N SER A 23 -10.07 -3.38 -5.68
CA SER A 23 -8.83 -3.10 -4.95
C SER A 23 -8.72 -3.97 -3.69
N VAL A 24 -7.55 -4.55 -3.48
CA VAL A 24 -7.20 -5.30 -2.27
C VAL A 24 -6.72 -4.37 -1.16
N THR A 25 -6.15 -3.22 -1.54
CA THR A 25 -5.56 -2.23 -0.62
C THR A 25 -6.55 -1.18 -0.13
N ALA A 26 -7.84 -1.30 -0.45
CA ALA A 26 -8.87 -0.35 -0.03
C ALA A 26 -8.90 -0.11 1.50
N ASP A 27 -8.55 -1.12 2.31
CA ASP A 27 -8.50 -1.02 3.78
C ASP A 27 -7.31 -0.21 4.29
N LEU A 28 -6.31 0.07 3.45
CA LEU A 28 -5.14 0.88 3.80
C LEU A 28 -5.39 2.38 3.60
N THR A 29 -6.57 2.74 3.15
CA THR A 29 -6.97 4.14 3.00
C THR A 29 -7.22 4.75 4.38
N SER A 30 -6.43 5.77 4.74
CA SER A 30 -6.60 6.49 6.00
C SER A 30 -7.81 7.42 5.95
N ASP A 31 -8.37 7.73 7.14
CA ASP A 31 -9.45 8.71 7.27
C ASP A 31 -8.93 10.11 6.91
N ALA A 32 -9.57 10.74 5.94
CA ALA A 32 -9.20 12.05 5.44
C ALA A 32 -9.68 13.21 6.32
N THR A 33 -10.38 12.96 7.43
CA THR A 33 -11.02 14.00 8.27
C THR A 33 -10.04 15.02 8.84
N MET A 34 -8.79 14.61 9.11
CA MET A 34 -7.76 15.51 9.65
C MET A 34 -6.80 16.03 8.58
N MET A 35 -6.96 15.63 7.34
CA MET A 35 -6.09 16.05 6.24
C MET A 35 -6.57 17.38 5.65
N ARG A 36 -5.62 18.23 5.24
CA ARG A 36 -5.89 19.49 4.56
C ARG A 36 -5.16 19.53 3.23
N ALA A 37 -5.70 20.27 2.28
CA ALA A 37 -5.01 20.54 1.03
C ALA A 37 -3.71 21.32 1.32
N GLY A 38 -2.62 20.95 0.67
CA GLY A 38 -1.35 21.64 0.74
C GLY A 38 -1.35 22.93 -0.09
N ALA A 39 -0.21 23.57 -0.15
CA ALA A 39 -0.01 24.77 -0.97
C ALA A 39 -0.06 24.46 -2.47
N ASN A 40 0.27 23.26 -2.86
CA ASN A 40 0.24 22.77 -4.24
C ASN A 40 -0.84 21.68 -4.41
N ASN A 41 -1.37 21.55 -5.61
CA ASN A 41 -2.43 20.57 -5.92
C ASN A 41 -2.04 19.08 -5.67
N SER A 42 -0.74 18.80 -5.62
CA SER A 42 -0.21 17.44 -5.40
C SER A 42 0.27 17.21 -3.96
N GLU A 43 -0.13 18.04 -3.02
CA GLU A 43 0.32 17.97 -1.62
C GLU A 43 -0.86 17.91 -0.66
N ILE A 44 -0.72 17.09 0.37
CA ILE A 44 -1.62 17.04 1.52
C ILE A 44 -0.85 17.33 2.80
N LEU A 45 -1.49 18.02 3.73
CA LEU A 45 -1.00 18.29 5.06
C LEU A 45 -1.69 17.37 6.06
N TYR A 46 -0.91 16.75 6.93
CA TYR A 46 -1.43 15.96 8.04
C TYR A 46 -0.78 16.39 9.37
N PRO A 47 -1.55 16.39 10.47
CA PRO A 47 -1.03 16.79 11.77
C PRO A 47 -0.25 15.66 12.42
N GLN A 48 0.89 15.99 13.02
CA GLN A 48 1.63 15.10 13.91
C GLN A 48 1.68 15.74 15.29
N LEU A 49 1.17 15.03 16.30
CA LEU A 49 1.18 15.45 17.70
C LEU A 49 2.26 14.70 18.45
N GLU A 50 3.13 15.41 19.12
CA GLU A 50 4.13 14.89 20.04
C GLU A 50 3.84 15.43 21.44
N VAL A 51 3.80 14.54 22.43
CA VAL A 51 3.53 14.90 23.83
C VAL A 51 4.73 14.49 24.67
N GLY A 52 5.23 15.39 25.48
CA GLY A 52 6.32 15.12 26.41
C GLY A 52 5.93 14.09 27.46
N GLY A 53 6.94 13.35 27.95
CA GLY A 53 6.76 12.32 28.95
C GLY A 53 6.45 12.87 30.36
N LEU A 54 6.18 11.95 31.29
CA LEU A 54 5.97 12.27 32.70
C LEU A 54 7.30 12.59 33.37
N GLY A 55 7.30 13.57 34.28
CA GLY A 55 8.42 13.89 35.12
C GLY A 55 8.12 13.59 36.60
N ASN A 56 9.15 13.63 37.44
CA ASN A 56 8.98 13.42 38.87
C ASN A 56 8.18 14.57 39.51
N TYR A 57 7.20 14.22 40.33
CA TYR A 57 6.51 15.18 41.15
C TYR A 57 7.33 15.51 42.40
N ASP A 58 7.52 16.79 42.68
CA ASP A 58 8.10 17.29 43.94
C ASP A 58 7.06 18.15 44.66
N ARG A 59 6.94 17.92 45.96
CA ARG A 59 5.98 18.62 46.81
C ARG A 59 6.22 20.14 46.87
N ASN A 60 7.46 20.58 46.66
CA ASN A 60 7.85 21.99 46.72
C ASN A 60 7.82 22.67 45.34
N SER A 61 8.20 21.96 44.27
CA SER A 61 8.27 22.49 42.91
C SER A 61 7.09 22.09 42.04
N GLY A 62 6.22 21.17 42.50
CA GLY A 62 5.00 20.76 41.81
C GLY A 62 5.23 19.75 40.65
N TYR A 63 4.43 19.86 39.60
CA TYR A 63 4.51 19.03 38.41
C TYR A 63 5.51 19.57 37.41
N THR A 64 6.23 18.69 36.72
CA THR A 64 7.03 19.05 35.57
C THR A 64 6.10 19.40 34.39
N SER A 65 6.44 20.47 33.67
CA SER A 65 5.70 20.85 32.45
C SER A 65 6.00 19.90 31.31
N ALA A 66 4.99 19.21 30.80
CA ALA A 66 5.09 18.43 29.57
C ALA A 66 4.85 19.35 28.35
N ALA A 67 5.79 19.36 27.42
CA ALA A 67 5.62 20.10 26.16
C ALA A 67 4.70 19.34 25.21
N VAL A 68 3.75 20.02 24.62
CA VAL A 68 2.92 19.52 23.52
C VAL A 68 3.35 20.20 22.25
N LYS A 69 3.76 19.44 21.25
CA LYS A 69 4.20 19.94 19.95
C LYS A 69 3.27 19.40 18.87
N LEU A 70 2.60 20.28 18.17
CA LEU A 70 1.77 19.97 16.99
C LEU A 70 2.48 20.47 15.74
N GLU A 71 2.85 19.58 14.85
CA GLU A 71 3.46 19.91 13.58
C GLU A 71 2.58 19.45 12.41
N TRP A 72 2.49 20.29 11.38
CA TRP A 72 1.87 19.92 10.12
C TRP A 72 2.93 19.41 9.17
N LYS A 73 2.85 18.13 8.80
CA LYS A 73 3.74 17.54 7.81
C LYS A 73 3.09 17.49 6.45
N THR A 74 3.90 17.65 5.41
CA THR A 74 3.46 17.61 4.02
C THR A 74 3.79 16.26 3.42
N ALA A 75 2.79 15.60 2.83
CA ALA A 75 2.99 14.44 1.97
C ALA A 75 2.69 14.83 0.52
N LYS A 76 3.50 14.35 -0.41
CA LYS A 76 3.35 14.58 -1.84
C LYS A 76 2.78 13.36 -2.53
N PHE A 77 1.83 13.60 -3.43
CA PHE A 77 1.36 12.56 -4.32
C PHE A 77 2.40 12.33 -5.43
N ASN A 78 2.83 11.10 -5.59
CA ASN A 78 3.83 10.66 -6.57
C ASN A 78 3.27 9.70 -7.62
N TYR A 79 1.95 9.49 -7.62
CA TYR A 79 1.26 8.64 -8.57
C TYR A 79 0.21 9.46 -9.32
N ASP A 80 0.46 9.69 -10.61
CA ASP A 80 -0.43 10.40 -11.52
C ASP A 80 -0.45 9.70 -12.87
N ARG A 81 -1.48 8.89 -13.08
CA ARG A 81 -1.63 8.08 -14.29
C ARG A 81 -3.06 8.17 -14.82
N GLY A 82 -3.18 8.22 -16.12
CA GLY A 82 -4.46 8.30 -16.79
C GLY A 82 -4.45 7.64 -18.16
N ALA A 83 -5.61 7.22 -18.59
CA ALA A 83 -5.84 6.73 -19.95
C ALA A 83 -7.05 7.45 -20.55
N ARG A 84 -6.95 7.83 -21.81
CA ARG A 84 -8.06 8.38 -22.59
C ARG A 84 -8.71 7.25 -23.37
N ILE A 85 -9.98 7.02 -23.13
CA ILE A 85 -10.79 6.05 -23.88
C ILE A 85 -11.63 6.85 -24.88
N GLU A 86 -11.47 6.55 -26.15
CA GLU A 86 -12.28 7.09 -27.22
C GLU A 86 -13.06 5.95 -27.88
N VAL A 87 -14.35 6.11 -28.02
CA VAL A 87 -15.23 5.20 -28.75
C VAL A 87 -15.95 6.02 -29.79
N ASP A 88 -15.87 5.60 -31.06
CA ASP A 88 -16.61 6.26 -32.13
C ASP A 88 -18.12 6.18 -31.89
N VAL A 89 -18.83 7.26 -32.21
CA VAL A 89 -20.28 7.36 -31.97
C VAL A 89 -21.05 6.32 -32.79
N MET A 90 -20.61 6.03 -34.01
CA MET A 90 -21.26 5.02 -34.83
C MET A 90 -21.02 3.61 -34.30
N ASP A 91 -19.78 3.27 -33.94
CA ASP A 91 -19.43 1.98 -33.34
C ASP A 91 -20.16 1.78 -31.99
N ASN A 92 -20.30 2.84 -31.22
CA ASN A 92 -21.06 2.78 -29.97
C ASN A 92 -22.55 2.54 -30.18
N ALA A 93 -23.14 3.17 -31.20
CA ALA A 93 -24.53 2.95 -31.58
C ALA A 93 -24.78 1.52 -32.13
N GLU A 94 -23.88 1.01 -32.96
CA GLU A 94 -23.93 -0.37 -33.47
C GLU A 94 -23.78 -1.42 -32.34
N SER A 95 -22.98 -1.14 -31.36
CA SER A 95 -22.82 -1.97 -30.15
C SER A 95 -23.94 -1.77 -29.10
N ARG A 96 -25.00 -1.03 -29.42
CA ARG A 96 -26.10 -0.68 -28.50
C ARG A 96 -25.64 0.03 -27.22
N ASN A 97 -24.64 0.91 -27.33
CA ASN A 97 -24.01 1.64 -26.23
C ASN A 97 -23.27 0.77 -25.19
N ILE A 98 -23.06 -0.51 -25.47
CA ILE A 98 -22.35 -1.42 -24.55
C ILE A 98 -20.85 -1.08 -24.50
N ALA A 99 -20.26 -0.72 -25.64
CA ALA A 99 -18.82 -0.46 -25.74
C ALA A 99 -18.38 0.64 -24.77
N PHE A 100 -19.00 1.81 -24.82
CA PHE A 100 -18.68 2.93 -23.95
C PHE A 100 -19.01 2.65 -22.48
N THR A 101 -20.20 2.09 -22.20
CA THR A 101 -20.68 1.87 -20.82
C THR A 101 -19.79 0.88 -20.05
N ARG A 102 -19.29 -0.16 -20.73
CA ARG A 102 -18.44 -1.17 -20.10
C ARG A 102 -16.96 -0.85 -20.11
N ALA A 103 -16.48 -0.08 -21.09
CA ALA A 103 -15.06 0.20 -21.25
C ALA A 103 -14.42 0.83 -19.99
N GLY A 104 -15.09 1.81 -19.38
CA GLY A 104 -14.61 2.47 -18.16
C GLY A 104 -14.55 1.52 -16.96
N ALA A 105 -15.61 0.78 -16.69
CA ALA A 105 -15.66 -0.16 -15.59
C ALA A 105 -14.65 -1.31 -15.75
N GLU A 106 -14.50 -1.80 -17.00
CA GLU A 106 -13.51 -2.85 -17.29
C GLU A 106 -12.08 -2.34 -17.16
N LEU A 107 -11.78 -1.11 -17.60
CA LEU A 107 -10.48 -0.47 -17.38
C LEU A 107 -10.16 -0.36 -15.89
N GLN A 108 -11.12 0.12 -15.08
CA GLN A 108 -10.93 0.23 -13.62
C GLN A 108 -10.61 -1.12 -12.99
N ARG A 109 -11.39 -2.14 -13.32
CA ARG A 109 -11.26 -3.46 -12.72
C ARG A 109 -9.99 -4.19 -13.15
N THR A 110 -9.62 -4.09 -14.44
CA THR A 110 -8.54 -4.92 -15.02
C THR A 110 -7.18 -4.23 -15.06
N ARG A 111 -7.15 -2.90 -15.04
CA ARG A 111 -5.91 -2.13 -15.18
C ARG A 111 -5.65 -1.22 -13.97
N VAL A 112 -6.58 -0.33 -13.65
CA VAL A 112 -6.35 0.69 -12.61
C VAL A 112 -6.21 0.07 -11.22
N ALA A 113 -7.14 -0.79 -10.80
CA ALA A 113 -7.08 -1.38 -9.47
C ALA A 113 -5.85 -2.30 -9.26
N PRO A 114 -5.46 -3.20 -10.20
CA PRO A 114 -4.24 -3.98 -10.05
C PRO A 114 -2.96 -3.14 -10.01
N GLU A 115 -2.88 -2.08 -10.82
CA GLU A 115 -1.72 -1.19 -10.85
C GLU A 115 -1.61 -0.38 -9.56
N ALA A 116 -2.72 0.19 -9.08
CA ALA A 116 -2.74 0.95 -7.83
C ALA A 116 -2.40 0.06 -6.62
N ASP A 117 -2.91 -1.17 -6.56
CA ASP A 117 -2.56 -2.13 -5.51
C ASP A 117 -1.06 -2.44 -5.53
N ALA A 118 -0.51 -2.76 -6.71
CA ALA A 118 0.91 -3.07 -6.85
C ALA A 118 1.80 -1.87 -6.49
N PHE A 119 1.40 -0.65 -6.88
CA PHE A 119 2.08 0.57 -6.52
C PHE A 119 2.07 0.81 -5.00
N THR A 120 0.92 0.60 -4.35
CA THR A 120 0.77 0.75 -2.90
C THR A 120 1.68 -0.22 -2.15
N PHE A 121 1.69 -1.51 -2.51
CA PHE A 121 2.58 -2.49 -1.87
C PHE A 121 4.05 -2.19 -2.10
N ALA A 122 4.44 -1.82 -3.32
CA ALA A 122 5.82 -1.44 -3.61
C ALA A 122 6.27 -0.18 -2.84
N THR A 123 5.38 0.81 -2.71
CA THR A 123 5.65 2.04 -1.94
C THR A 123 5.81 1.73 -0.46
N ILE A 124 4.96 0.87 0.12
CA ILE A 124 5.09 0.44 1.51
C ILE A 124 6.44 -0.25 1.74
N CYS A 125 6.83 -1.17 0.86
CA CYS A 125 8.12 -1.85 0.97
C CYS A 125 9.33 -0.91 0.83
N GLY A 126 9.21 0.20 0.11
CA GLY A 126 10.25 1.20 -0.07
C GLY A 126 10.25 2.34 0.95
N PHE A 127 9.32 2.33 1.92
CA PHE A 127 9.17 3.44 2.85
C PHE A 127 10.13 3.32 4.05
N ASP A 128 10.90 4.39 4.32
CA ASP A 128 11.78 4.46 5.48
C ASP A 128 10.96 4.43 6.79
N GLY A 129 11.37 3.60 7.73
CA GLY A 129 10.72 3.47 9.03
C GLY A 129 9.79 2.27 9.16
N ILE A 130 9.56 1.53 8.08
CA ILE A 130 8.88 0.23 8.14
C ILE A 130 9.93 -0.86 8.41
N THR A 131 9.70 -1.68 9.43
CA THR A 131 10.57 -2.83 9.73
C THR A 131 10.41 -3.86 8.62
N MET A 132 11.49 -4.14 7.89
CA MET A 132 11.52 -5.15 6.83
C MET A 132 12.42 -6.32 7.24
N LYS A 133 11.96 -7.53 6.92
CA LYS A 133 12.75 -8.75 7.01
C LYS A 133 12.73 -9.43 5.66
N GLN A 134 13.90 -9.59 5.05
CA GLN A 134 14.03 -10.35 3.82
C GLN A 134 14.25 -11.83 4.17
N GLU A 135 13.36 -12.69 3.71
CA GLU A 135 13.41 -14.12 3.97
C GLU A 135 12.83 -14.89 2.78
N THR A 136 13.38 -16.07 2.53
CA THR A 136 12.83 -17.02 1.58
C THR A 136 12.12 -18.11 2.36
N PHE A 137 10.85 -18.35 2.07
CA PHE A 137 10.04 -19.35 2.77
C PHE A 137 10.11 -20.69 2.02
N ASP A 138 10.68 -21.70 2.66
CA ASP A 138 10.63 -23.08 2.18
C ASP A 138 9.44 -23.77 2.83
N GLY A 139 8.25 -23.51 2.26
CA GLY A 139 7.00 -24.11 2.69
C GLY A 139 6.20 -23.31 3.73
N ALA A 140 5.09 -23.90 4.13
CA ALA A 140 4.10 -23.28 5.01
C ALA A 140 4.58 -23.13 6.46
N GLU A 141 5.39 -24.06 6.95
CA GLU A 141 5.92 -24.01 8.32
C GLU A 141 6.90 -22.87 8.52
N ALA A 142 7.77 -22.63 7.52
CA ALA A 142 8.70 -21.49 7.56
C ALA A 142 7.95 -20.16 7.55
N PHE A 143 6.90 -20.05 6.74
CA PHE A 143 6.06 -18.86 6.74
C PHE A 143 5.29 -18.68 8.05
N LEU A 144 4.75 -19.75 8.64
CA LEU A 144 4.11 -19.70 9.97
C LEU A 144 5.09 -19.23 11.06
N ALA A 145 6.33 -19.72 11.03
CA ALA A 145 7.37 -19.26 11.95
C ALA A 145 7.66 -17.76 11.79
N ALA A 146 7.73 -17.26 10.56
CA ALA A 146 7.91 -15.83 10.29
C ALA A 146 6.73 -14.98 10.79
N LEU A 147 5.48 -15.46 10.64
CA LEU A 147 4.30 -14.78 11.19
C LEU A 147 4.35 -14.68 12.71
N ILE A 148 4.85 -15.70 13.40
CA ILE A 148 5.03 -15.67 14.86
C ILE A 148 6.04 -14.59 15.25
N VAL A 149 7.17 -14.51 14.54
CA VAL A 149 8.19 -13.49 14.79
C VAL A 149 7.64 -12.09 14.54
N ALA A 150 6.89 -11.90 13.46
CA ALA A 150 6.25 -10.63 13.15
C ALA A 150 5.23 -10.22 14.22
N LYS A 151 4.37 -11.18 14.65
CA LYS A 151 3.41 -10.94 15.73
C LYS A 151 4.11 -10.54 17.02
N ASN A 152 5.12 -11.30 17.46
CA ASN A 152 5.87 -10.98 18.67
C ASN A 152 6.49 -9.58 18.61
N LYS A 153 7.02 -9.19 17.45
CA LYS A 153 7.58 -7.84 17.26
C LYS A 153 6.51 -6.76 17.39
N MET A 154 5.31 -6.98 16.83
CA MET A 154 4.19 -6.04 16.98
C MET A 154 3.75 -5.94 18.44
N ASP A 155 3.74 -7.05 19.18
CA ASP A 155 3.36 -7.09 20.59
C ASP A 155 4.42 -6.36 21.46
N GLU A 156 5.72 -6.54 21.17
CA GLU A 156 6.81 -5.81 21.84
C GLU A 156 6.80 -4.30 21.54
N ASP A 157 6.36 -3.92 20.34
CA ASP A 157 6.22 -2.53 19.93
C ASP A 157 4.88 -1.91 20.40
N GLU A 158 4.13 -2.60 21.25
CA GLU A 158 2.84 -2.17 21.83
C GLU A 158 1.77 -1.83 20.77
N VAL A 159 1.85 -2.45 19.60
CA VAL A 159 0.83 -2.27 18.53
C VAL A 159 -0.48 -2.93 18.97
N PRO A 160 -1.63 -2.24 18.94
CA PRO A 160 -2.91 -2.82 19.31
C PRO A 160 -3.20 -4.13 18.56
N GLU A 161 -3.82 -5.10 19.22
CA GLU A 161 -4.20 -6.37 18.58
C GLU A 161 -5.36 -6.17 17.59
N GLU A 162 -6.24 -5.23 17.88
CA GLU A 162 -7.37 -4.90 17.00
C GLU A 162 -6.91 -4.19 15.74
N GLY A 163 -7.49 -4.56 14.61
CA GLY A 163 -7.21 -3.93 13.32
C GLY A 163 -5.94 -4.41 12.60
N ARG A 164 -5.25 -5.42 13.12
CA ARG A 164 -4.10 -6.02 12.42
C ARG A 164 -4.56 -6.72 11.14
N ILE A 165 -3.95 -6.39 10.03
CA ILE A 165 -4.28 -6.93 8.71
C ILE A 165 -3.10 -7.76 8.20
N LEU A 166 -3.40 -8.96 7.70
CA LEU A 166 -2.42 -9.82 7.07
C LEU A 166 -2.66 -9.87 5.55
N TYR A 167 -1.69 -9.41 4.80
CA TYR A 167 -1.62 -9.60 3.35
C TYR A 167 -0.60 -10.69 3.02
N ALA A 168 -1.00 -11.71 2.31
CA ALA A 168 -0.11 -12.77 1.88
C ALA A 168 -0.54 -13.34 0.53
N THR A 169 0.40 -13.98 -0.17
CA THR A 169 0.08 -14.68 -1.41
C THR A 169 -0.84 -15.86 -1.16
N PRO A 170 -1.71 -16.23 -2.11
CA PRO A 170 -2.62 -17.36 -1.95
C PRO A 170 -1.90 -18.68 -1.60
N THR A 171 -0.74 -18.91 -2.18
CA THR A 171 0.07 -20.11 -1.93
C THR A 171 0.49 -20.22 -0.47
N LEU A 172 1.05 -19.15 0.09
CA LEU A 172 1.50 -19.14 1.48
C LEU A 172 0.32 -19.21 2.46
N MET A 173 -0.73 -18.41 2.20
CA MET A 173 -1.92 -18.40 3.06
C MET A 173 -2.62 -19.76 3.09
N ASN A 174 -2.85 -20.36 1.93
CA ASN A 174 -3.46 -21.68 1.83
C ASN A 174 -2.56 -22.76 2.44
N GLY A 175 -1.24 -22.64 2.27
CA GLY A 175 -0.28 -23.54 2.90
C GLY A 175 -0.41 -23.59 4.41
N VAL A 176 -0.44 -22.40 5.06
CA VAL A 176 -0.62 -22.32 6.53
C VAL A 176 -1.99 -22.84 6.97
N MET A 177 -3.05 -22.56 6.19
CA MET A 177 -4.38 -23.12 6.48
C MET A 177 -4.42 -24.64 6.36
N ALA A 178 -3.66 -25.23 5.43
CA ALA A 178 -3.58 -26.67 5.21
C ALA A 178 -2.81 -27.41 6.32
N LEU A 179 -1.97 -26.73 7.10
CA LEU A 179 -1.32 -27.33 8.26
C LEU A 179 -2.32 -27.81 9.34
N ASP A 180 -3.47 -27.15 9.42
CA ASP A 180 -4.61 -27.45 10.30
C ASP A 180 -4.22 -27.77 11.76
N THR A 181 -3.18 -27.13 12.27
CA THR A 181 -2.72 -27.24 13.65
C THR A 181 -3.36 -26.17 14.52
N THR A 182 -3.47 -26.41 15.85
CA THR A 182 -3.92 -25.40 16.80
C THR A 182 -3.08 -24.13 16.69
N LYS A 183 -1.76 -24.28 16.57
CA LYS A 183 -0.81 -23.19 16.42
C LYS A 183 -1.07 -22.36 15.16
N SER A 184 -1.33 -22.98 14.01
CA SER A 184 -1.61 -22.25 12.77
C SER A 184 -2.92 -21.45 12.86
N ARG A 185 -3.95 -22.02 13.49
CA ARG A 185 -5.24 -21.35 13.70
C ARG A 185 -5.12 -20.16 14.65
N GLU A 186 -4.44 -20.31 15.78
CA GLU A 186 -4.24 -19.25 16.76
C GLU A 186 -3.49 -18.08 16.17
N ILE A 187 -2.40 -18.34 15.43
CA ILE A 187 -1.62 -17.26 14.79
C ILE A 187 -2.44 -16.56 13.70
N LEU A 188 -3.19 -17.28 12.88
CA LEU A 188 -4.05 -16.65 11.88
C LEU A 188 -5.18 -15.83 12.53
N ASN A 189 -5.70 -16.27 13.68
CA ASN A 189 -6.77 -15.57 14.39
C ASN A 189 -6.27 -14.29 15.10
N ALA A 190 -4.98 -14.12 15.29
CA ALA A 190 -4.40 -12.88 15.77
C ALA A 190 -4.53 -11.71 14.78
N PHE A 191 -4.86 -11.99 13.51
CA PHE A 191 -5.11 -10.97 12.50
C PHE A 191 -6.62 -10.81 12.28
N THR A 192 -7.12 -9.59 12.45
CA THR A 192 -8.54 -9.25 12.27
C THR A 192 -8.99 -9.47 10.83
N VAL A 193 -8.16 -9.07 9.87
CA VAL A 193 -8.43 -9.22 8.44
C VAL A 193 -7.30 -9.99 7.77
N LYS A 194 -7.66 -10.97 6.94
CA LYS A 194 -6.73 -11.81 6.19
C LYS A 194 -7.06 -11.69 4.71
N LYS A 195 -6.16 -11.12 3.91
CA LYS A 195 -6.36 -10.92 2.47
C LYS A 195 -5.33 -11.69 1.66
N LYS A 196 -5.83 -12.41 0.66
CA LYS A 196 -5.00 -13.11 -0.32
C LYS A 196 -4.73 -12.17 -1.48
N VAL A 197 -3.46 -11.87 -1.72
CA VAL A 197 -3.04 -10.97 -2.80
C VAL A 197 -2.35 -11.80 -3.89
N PRO A 198 -2.82 -11.76 -5.13
CA PRO A 198 -2.14 -12.41 -6.24
C PRO A 198 -0.70 -11.92 -6.38
N GLN A 199 0.24 -12.83 -6.68
CA GLN A 199 1.66 -12.49 -6.83
C GLN A 199 1.89 -11.37 -7.85
N SER A 200 1.05 -11.30 -8.89
CA SER A 200 1.12 -10.24 -9.92
C SER A 200 0.89 -8.82 -9.39
N ARG A 201 0.30 -8.67 -8.21
CA ARG A 201 0.09 -7.37 -7.52
C ARG A 201 0.99 -7.20 -6.30
N PHE A 202 1.78 -8.21 -5.94
CA PHE A 202 2.49 -8.28 -4.67
C PHE A 202 4.00 -8.32 -4.90
N TYR A 203 4.54 -7.19 -5.35
CA TYR A 203 5.96 -6.99 -5.60
C TYR A 203 6.53 -5.95 -4.63
N THR A 204 7.79 -6.12 -4.27
CA THR A 204 8.54 -5.16 -3.45
C THR A 204 8.94 -3.91 -4.22
N ALA A 205 9.04 -4.01 -5.54
CA ALA A 205 9.28 -2.89 -6.45
C ALA A 205 8.57 -3.15 -7.78
N ILE A 206 8.09 -2.08 -8.41
CA ILE A 206 7.46 -2.12 -9.73
C ILE A 206 8.03 -1.02 -10.62
N ASP A 207 8.10 -1.29 -11.92
CA ASP A 207 8.34 -0.29 -12.96
C ASP A 207 7.01 0.02 -13.63
N LEU A 208 6.63 1.28 -13.64
CA LEU A 208 5.45 1.77 -14.34
C LEU A 208 5.82 2.08 -15.80
N LEU A 209 5.16 1.42 -16.73
CA LEU A 209 5.39 1.64 -18.15
C LEU A 209 4.63 2.88 -18.63
N ASP A 210 5.29 3.73 -19.43
CA ASP A 210 4.72 5.00 -19.87
C ASP A 210 3.77 4.84 -21.07
N GLY A 211 3.81 3.70 -21.75
CA GLY A 211 3.01 3.39 -22.92
C GLY A 211 3.37 4.21 -24.17
N LYS A 212 4.51 4.92 -24.14
CA LYS A 212 5.04 5.72 -25.27
C LYS A 212 6.29 5.10 -25.86
N THR A 213 7.01 4.31 -25.07
CA THR A 213 8.19 3.59 -25.53
C THR A 213 7.77 2.44 -26.43
N GLU A 214 8.44 2.27 -27.58
CA GLU A 214 8.14 1.21 -28.52
C GLU A 214 8.23 -0.17 -27.87
N GLY A 215 7.18 -0.97 -28.01
CA GLY A 215 7.05 -2.29 -27.38
C GLY A 215 6.46 -2.30 -25.97
N GLU A 216 6.13 -1.14 -25.39
CA GLU A 216 5.43 -1.06 -24.11
C GLU A 216 3.90 -0.96 -24.31
N GLU A 217 3.16 -1.74 -23.50
CA GLU A 217 1.71 -1.59 -23.41
C GLU A 217 1.36 -0.44 -22.45
N SER A 218 0.52 0.50 -22.88
CA SER A 218 0.02 1.57 -22.02
C SER A 218 -0.82 1.00 -20.87
N GLY A 219 -0.70 1.61 -19.67
CA GLY A 219 -1.43 1.17 -18.50
C GLY A 219 -1.00 -0.20 -17.98
N HIS A 220 0.26 -0.52 -18.15
CA HIS A 220 0.89 -1.73 -17.64
C HIS A 220 1.98 -1.38 -16.63
N TYR A 221 2.22 -2.32 -15.74
CA TYR A 221 3.38 -2.33 -14.85
C TYR A 221 4.05 -3.70 -14.92
N ARG A 222 5.30 -3.75 -14.56
CA ARG A 222 6.05 -5.01 -14.46
C ARG A 222 6.77 -5.05 -13.11
N LYS A 223 7.25 -6.24 -12.72
CA LYS A 223 8.14 -6.37 -11.57
C LYS A 223 9.35 -5.47 -11.81
N GLY A 224 9.62 -4.59 -10.86
CA GLY A 224 10.73 -3.66 -10.92
C GLY A 224 12.07 -4.38 -10.84
N THR A 225 13.08 -3.75 -11.43
CA THR A 225 14.46 -4.19 -11.37
C THR A 225 15.14 -3.83 -10.05
N ALA A 226 14.55 -2.88 -9.27
CA ALA A 226 15.03 -2.55 -7.94
C ALA A 226 14.82 -3.74 -7.01
N GLU A 227 15.88 -4.43 -6.66
CA GLU A 227 15.87 -5.42 -5.59
C GLU A 227 16.30 -4.73 -4.31
N TYR A 228 15.42 -4.79 -3.29
CA TYR A 228 15.78 -4.36 -1.95
C TYR A 228 16.66 -5.44 -1.33
N ALA A 229 17.95 -5.21 -1.33
CA ALA A 229 18.93 -6.13 -0.76
C ALA A 229 19.58 -5.48 0.47
N LEU A 230 19.73 -6.26 1.54
CA LEU A 230 20.60 -5.88 2.66
C LEU A 230 22.03 -6.02 2.17
N THR A 231 22.75 -4.90 2.06
CA THR A 231 24.21 -5.01 1.82
C THR A 231 24.91 -5.34 3.11
N LYS A 232 25.65 -6.42 3.11
CA LYS A 232 26.68 -6.64 4.11
C LYS A 232 28.03 -6.06 3.69
N ASP A 233 28.27 -5.83 2.40
CA ASP A 233 29.54 -5.35 1.88
C ASP A 233 29.46 -4.69 0.50
N SER A 234 30.50 -4.00 0.15
CA SER A 234 30.97 -3.22 -0.97
C SER A 234 30.58 -3.58 -2.43
N SER A 235 29.67 -4.47 -2.68
CA SER A 235 29.22 -4.82 -4.02
C SER A 235 27.86 -4.20 -4.37
N ILE A 236 27.83 -2.87 -4.45
CA ILE A 236 26.65 -2.15 -4.94
C ILE A 236 26.60 -2.27 -6.47
N VAL A 237 25.54 -2.86 -6.98
CA VAL A 237 25.26 -2.96 -8.41
C VAL A 237 24.41 -1.77 -8.83
N SER A 238 24.83 -1.03 -9.84
CA SER A 238 24.06 0.11 -10.37
C SER A 238 22.66 -0.32 -10.79
N GLY A 239 21.65 0.44 -10.39
CA GLY A 239 20.24 0.15 -10.67
C GLY A 239 19.53 -0.70 -9.62
N LYS A 240 20.19 -1.05 -8.51
CA LYS A 240 19.55 -1.71 -7.35
C LYS A 240 19.50 -0.77 -6.15
N THR A 241 18.39 -0.77 -5.42
CA THR A 241 18.30 -0.04 -4.16
C THR A 241 18.72 -0.96 -3.01
N TYR A 242 19.67 -0.51 -2.24
CA TYR A 242 20.23 -1.24 -1.11
C TYR A 242 19.85 -0.57 0.20
N TYR A 243 19.75 -1.38 1.25
CA TYR A 243 19.51 -0.88 2.60
C TYR A 243 20.62 -1.35 3.53
N THR A 244 21.16 -0.43 4.33
CA THR A 244 22.03 -0.78 5.45
C THR A 244 21.21 -0.93 6.70
N LYS A 245 21.48 -1.97 7.48
CA LYS A 245 20.88 -2.20 8.79
C LYS A 245 21.77 -1.60 9.88
N SER A 246 21.21 -0.67 10.65
CA SER A 246 21.83 -0.16 11.87
C SER A 246 20.88 -0.42 13.04
N GLY A 247 21.18 -1.44 13.87
CA GLY A 247 20.25 -1.96 14.86
C GLY A 247 19.04 -2.60 14.17
N ASP A 248 17.82 -2.16 14.52
CA ASP A 248 16.58 -2.64 13.88
C ASP A 248 16.08 -1.71 12.77
N LYS A 249 16.87 -0.71 12.40
CA LYS A 249 16.50 0.28 11.38
C LYS A 249 17.22 0.02 10.07
N TYR A 250 16.48 0.09 8.98
CA TYR A 250 17.00 0.00 7.61
C TYR A 250 17.05 1.40 7.00
N THR A 251 18.20 1.77 6.43
CA THR A 251 18.38 3.06 5.75
C THR A 251 18.79 2.79 4.31
N ALA A 252 18.10 3.43 3.36
CA ALA A 252 18.46 3.33 1.95
C ALA A 252 19.87 3.90 1.74
N VAL A 253 20.69 3.18 1.00
CA VAL A 253 22.02 3.63 0.57
C VAL A 253 21.86 4.23 -0.82
N SER A 254 22.11 5.53 -0.92
CA SER A 254 22.12 6.28 -2.17
C SER A 254 23.34 5.99 -3.01
#